data_f9e5a72442d5c6a27aafe04f1b2f9eb4
#
_entry.id   f9e5a72442d5c6a27aafe04f1b2f9eb4
#
_cell.length_a   1.000
_cell.length_b   1.000
_cell.length_c   1.000
_cell.angle_alpha   90.00
_cell.angle_beta   90.00
_cell.angle_gamma   90.00
#
_symmetry.space_group_name_H-M   'P 1'
#
loop_
_entity.id
_entity.type
_entity.pdbx_description
1 polymer ?
#
loop_
_entity_poly.entity_id
_entity_poly.type
_entity_poly.pdbx_seq_one_letter_code
_entity_poly.pdbx_strand_id
1 'polypeptide(L)'
;MRNLSFSSILFLAILLMLNLISDQYFFRIDLTEDKQYTLSKATKDILSNLESPVTVKAYFSENLPSNVSQAKNDVLDYLIEYSRISNNNLVYKFIDPSSNKSNEAEAIQNGISPVMINIREKDQVKQQKAYLGLVIEMLDQKETIPFVKPG
;
A
#
# COMPACT_ATOMS: atom_id res chain seq x y z
N MET A 1 -7.63 33.01 -41.64
CA MET A 1 -7.11 31.63 -41.47
C MET A 1 -5.92 31.53 -40.53
N ARG A 2 -5.22 32.64 -40.16
CA ARG A 2 -4.02 32.62 -39.28
C ARG A 2 -4.30 32.45 -37.79
N ASN A 3 -5.53 32.69 -37.33
CA ASN A 3 -5.88 32.65 -35.92
C ASN A 3 -6.28 31.24 -35.42
N LEU A 4 -6.77 30.36 -36.32
CA LEU A 4 -7.11 28.98 -35.94
C LEU A 4 -5.87 28.15 -35.64
N SER A 5 -4.79 28.32 -36.41
CA SER A 5 -3.53 27.59 -36.19
C SER A 5 -2.86 28.01 -34.88
N PHE A 6 -2.89 29.30 -34.54
CA PHE A 6 -2.33 29.80 -33.28
C PHE A 6 -3.10 29.29 -32.05
N SER A 7 -4.44 29.31 -32.11
CA SER A 7 -5.30 28.74 -31.06
C SER A 7 -5.06 27.24 -30.87
N SER A 8 -4.90 26.49 -31.96
CA SER A 8 -4.65 25.04 -31.86
C SER A 8 -3.27 24.73 -31.27
N ILE A 9 -2.26 25.49 -31.60
CA ILE A 9 -0.90 25.32 -31.02
C ILE A 9 -0.91 25.69 -29.55
N LEU A 10 -1.60 26.77 -29.15
CA LEU A 10 -1.74 27.18 -27.76
C LEU A 10 -2.48 26.11 -26.93
N PHE A 11 -3.55 25.53 -27.47
CA PHE A 11 -4.31 24.47 -26.84
C PHE A 11 -3.45 23.20 -26.63
N LEU A 12 -2.67 22.83 -27.62
CA LEU A 12 -1.74 21.68 -27.53
C LEU A 12 -0.64 21.92 -26.49
N ALA A 13 -0.12 23.14 -26.40
CA ALA A 13 0.88 23.51 -25.39
C ALA A 13 0.32 23.46 -23.98
N ILE A 14 -0.93 23.90 -23.76
CA ILE A 14 -1.63 23.81 -22.48
C ILE A 14 -1.85 22.35 -22.09
N LEU A 15 -2.29 21.48 -23.00
CA LEU A 15 -2.45 20.05 -22.76
C LEU A 15 -1.12 19.37 -22.37
N LEU A 16 -0.03 19.73 -23.05
CA LEU A 16 1.30 19.23 -22.70
C LEU A 16 1.76 19.70 -21.32
N MET A 17 1.54 20.97 -20.98
CA MET A 17 1.83 21.49 -19.63
C MET A 17 0.99 20.80 -18.55
N LEU A 18 -0.30 20.59 -18.77
CA LEU A 18 -1.17 19.86 -17.83
C LEU A 18 -0.71 18.43 -17.64
N ASN A 19 -0.25 17.75 -18.69
CA ASN A 19 0.29 16.40 -18.60
C ASN A 19 1.58 16.35 -17.77
N LEU A 20 2.52 17.29 -18.00
CA LEU A 20 3.77 17.37 -17.24
C LEU A 20 3.55 17.74 -15.77
N ILE A 21 2.53 18.54 -15.46
CA ILE A 21 2.18 18.92 -14.08
C ILE A 21 1.45 17.75 -13.39
N SER A 22 0.65 16.97 -14.12
CA SER A 22 -0.11 15.84 -13.60
C SER A 22 0.79 14.75 -13.01
N ASP A 23 1.98 14.53 -13.57
CA ASP A 23 2.94 13.56 -13.04
C ASP A 23 3.57 13.98 -11.70
N GLN A 24 3.57 15.28 -11.39
CA GLN A 24 4.13 15.80 -10.13
C GLN A 24 3.08 15.97 -9.02
N TYR A 25 1.80 16.11 -9.38
CA TYR A 25 0.71 16.29 -8.43
C TYR A 25 -0.26 15.11 -8.50
N PHE A 26 0.03 14.05 -7.77
CA PHE A 26 -0.92 12.95 -7.58
C PHE A 26 -2.04 13.42 -6.64
N PHE A 27 -3.12 13.93 -7.22
CA PHE A 27 -4.30 14.36 -6.47
C PHE A 27 -5.31 13.21 -6.46
N ARG A 28 -5.44 12.53 -5.34
CA ARG A 28 -6.42 11.47 -5.14
C ARG A 28 -7.70 12.08 -4.57
N ILE A 29 -8.77 12.08 -5.37
CA ILE A 29 -10.11 12.47 -4.91
C ILE A 29 -10.80 11.20 -4.45
N ASP A 30 -11.11 11.14 -3.15
CA ASP A 30 -11.97 10.09 -2.60
C ASP A 30 -13.41 10.46 -2.91
N LEU A 31 -14.02 9.74 -3.87
CA LEU A 31 -15.40 9.91 -4.29
C LEU A 31 -16.36 8.93 -3.57
N THR A 32 -15.86 8.19 -2.57
CA THR A 32 -16.70 7.29 -1.79
C THR A 32 -17.56 8.09 -0.82
N GLU A 33 -18.84 7.69 -0.67
CA GLU A 33 -19.82 8.33 0.21
C GLU A 33 -19.32 8.32 1.68
N ASP A 34 -18.61 7.27 2.08
CA ASP A 34 -18.11 7.06 3.44
C ASP A 34 -16.66 7.57 3.66
N LYS A 35 -16.02 8.17 2.66
CA LYS A 35 -14.62 8.62 2.73
C LYS A 35 -13.67 7.54 3.27
N GLN A 36 -13.90 6.29 2.93
CA GLN A 36 -13.18 5.12 3.46
C GLN A 36 -11.67 5.18 3.22
N TYR A 37 -11.24 5.93 2.21
CA TYR A 37 -9.83 6.11 1.85
C TYR A 37 -9.24 7.44 2.31
N THR A 38 -9.99 8.22 3.11
CA THR A 38 -9.50 9.49 3.64
C THR A 38 -9.01 9.30 5.08
N LEU A 39 -7.71 9.50 5.30
CA LEU A 39 -7.14 9.42 6.64
C LEU A 39 -7.74 10.44 7.58
N SER A 40 -8.00 10.03 8.82
CA SER A 40 -8.46 10.92 9.86
C SER A 40 -7.46 12.05 10.13
N LYS A 41 -7.94 13.20 10.60
CA LYS A 41 -7.07 14.30 10.99
C LYS A 41 -6.05 13.86 12.05
N ALA A 42 -6.49 13.07 13.04
CA ALA A 42 -5.62 12.54 14.09
C ALA A 42 -4.47 11.69 13.52
N THR A 43 -4.77 10.80 12.55
CA THR A 43 -3.75 9.99 11.87
C THR A 43 -2.73 10.88 11.13
N LYS A 44 -3.22 11.90 10.42
CA LYS A 44 -2.35 12.86 9.71
C LYS A 44 -1.46 13.63 10.66
N ASP A 45 -2.02 14.09 11.77
CA ASP A 45 -1.29 14.85 12.79
C ASP A 45 -0.20 13.97 13.44
N ILE A 46 -0.48 12.69 13.74
CA ILE A 46 0.52 11.75 14.27
C ILE A 46 1.63 11.51 13.25
N LEU A 47 1.30 11.21 12.01
CA LEU A 47 2.28 10.91 10.97
C LEU A 47 3.17 12.11 10.64
N SER A 48 2.61 13.31 10.58
CA SER A 48 3.38 14.54 10.28
C SER A 48 4.32 14.96 11.41
N ASN A 49 4.07 14.49 12.64
CA ASN A 49 4.88 14.79 13.83
C ASN A 49 5.71 13.60 14.31
N LEU A 50 6.01 12.63 13.45
CA LEU A 50 6.90 11.53 13.80
C LEU A 50 8.31 12.05 14.09
N GLU A 51 8.74 11.94 15.35
CA GLU A 51 10.07 12.37 15.80
C GLU A 51 11.17 11.33 15.49
N SER A 52 10.79 10.08 15.31
CA SER A 52 11.71 8.97 15.06
C SER A 52 11.29 8.17 13.84
N PRO A 53 12.25 7.61 13.07
CA PRO A 53 11.94 6.77 11.94
C PRO A 53 11.15 5.52 12.34
N VAL A 54 10.11 5.23 11.57
CA VAL A 54 9.28 4.04 11.70
C VAL A 54 9.52 3.13 10.51
N THR A 55 9.76 1.85 10.75
CA THR A 55 9.90 0.83 9.71
C THR A 55 8.71 -0.12 9.76
N VAL A 56 8.01 -0.29 8.64
CA VAL A 56 6.93 -1.26 8.50
C VAL A 56 7.37 -2.39 7.58
N LYS A 57 7.43 -3.62 8.13
CA LYS A 57 7.63 -4.84 7.36
C LYS A 57 6.29 -5.49 7.09
N ALA A 58 5.88 -5.55 5.83
CA ALA A 58 4.62 -6.15 5.40
C ALA A 58 4.89 -7.56 4.85
N TYR A 59 4.47 -8.56 5.60
CA TYR A 59 4.61 -9.98 5.24
C TYR A 59 3.36 -10.45 4.53
N PHE A 60 3.42 -10.48 3.20
CA PHE A 60 2.32 -10.91 2.34
C PHE A 60 2.80 -11.92 1.33
N SER A 61 2.14 -13.09 1.29
CA SER A 61 2.37 -14.08 0.25
C SER A 61 1.98 -13.54 -1.12
N GLU A 62 2.63 -14.05 -2.16
CA GLU A 62 2.23 -13.83 -3.55
C GLU A 62 1.22 -14.90 -4.02
N ASN A 63 0.64 -14.71 -5.20
CA ASN A 63 -0.30 -15.63 -5.83
C ASN A 63 -1.54 -15.97 -4.98
N LEU A 64 -2.07 -14.96 -4.29
CA LEU A 64 -3.27 -15.07 -3.47
C LEU A 64 -4.54 -14.82 -4.30
N PRO A 65 -5.72 -15.33 -3.85
CA PRO A 65 -7.00 -14.96 -4.43
C PRO A 65 -7.22 -13.46 -4.51
N SER A 66 -8.04 -13.00 -5.44
CA SER A 66 -8.25 -11.58 -5.74
C SER A 66 -8.67 -10.75 -4.51
N ASN A 67 -9.55 -11.27 -3.68
CA ASN A 67 -9.98 -10.60 -2.44
C ASN A 67 -8.83 -10.41 -1.44
N VAL A 68 -7.89 -11.35 -1.36
CA VAL A 68 -6.73 -11.26 -0.47
C VAL A 68 -5.64 -10.39 -1.08
N SER A 69 -5.45 -10.48 -2.41
CA SER A 69 -4.55 -9.58 -3.15
C SER A 69 -5.01 -8.12 -3.07
N GLN A 70 -6.33 -7.88 -3.02
CA GLN A 70 -6.88 -6.57 -2.79
C GLN A 70 -6.41 -5.99 -1.44
N ALA A 71 -6.52 -6.76 -0.36
CA ALA A 71 -6.05 -6.34 0.97
C ALA A 71 -4.56 -5.98 0.98
N LYS A 72 -3.72 -6.71 0.24
CA LYS A 72 -2.30 -6.37 0.05
C LYS A 72 -2.14 -4.99 -0.63
N ASN A 73 -2.92 -4.74 -1.68
CA ASN A 73 -2.88 -3.48 -2.42
C ASN A 73 -3.39 -2.32 -1.55
N ASP A 74 -4.46 -2.52 -0.78
CA ASP A 74 -4.99 -1.51 0.14
C ASP A 74 -3.95 -1.14 1.22
N VAL A 75 -3.26 -2.14 1.78
CA VAL A 75 -2.16 -1.90 2.73
C VAL A 75 -1.02 -1.13 2.06
N LEU A 76 -0.65 -1.47 0.82
CA LEU A 76 0.38 -0.75 0.08
C LEU A 76 0.00 0.71 -0.11
N ASP A 77 -1.23 0.98 -0.53
CA ASP A 77 -1.75 2.33 -0.72
C ASP A 77 -1.70 3.17 0.57
N TYR A 78 -2.10 2.58 1.72
CA TYR A 78 -1.97 3.24 3.02
C TYR A 78 -0.51 3.53 3.39
N LEU A 79 0.40 2.57 3.17
CA LEU A 79 1.81 2.76 3.50
C LEU A 79 2.48 3.82 2.63
N ILE A 80 2.10 3.93 1.35
CA ILE A 80 2.54 5.00 0.45
C ILE A 80 2.08 6.36 0.99
N GLU A 81 0.81 6.47 1.38
CA GLU A 81 0.26 7.71 1.91
C GLU A 81 0.89 8.09 3.26
N TYR A 82 1.08 7.13 4.15
CA TYR A 82 1.73 7.32 5.45
C TYR A 82 3.19 7.79 5.30
N SER A 83 3.94 7.17 4.39
CA SER A 83 5.31 7.58 4.07
C SER A 83 5.37 9.03 3.57
N ARG A 84 4.44 9.42 2.70
CA ARG A 84 4.35 10.78 2.18
C ARG A 84 4.03 11.81 3.27
N ILE A 85 3.03 11.53 4.12
CA ILE A 85 2.60 12.45 5.19
C ILE A 85 3.70 12.60 6.24
N SER A 86 4.44 11.53 6.53
CA SER A 86 5.54 11.53 7.49
C SER A 86 6.85 12.12 6.94
N ASN A 87 6.86 12.71 5.74
CA ASN A 87 8.07 13.18 5.06
C ASN A 87 9.16 12.12 4.97
N ASN A 88 8.78 10.87 4.65
CA ASN A 88 9.62 9.67 4.60
C ASN A 88 10.21 9.22 5.95
N ASN A 89 9.70 9.72 7.08
CA ASN A 89 10.03 9.16 8.39
C ASN A 89 9.37 7.79 8.62
N LEU A 90 8.36 7.42 7.83
CA LEU A 90 7.84 6.05 7.76
C LEU A 90 8.34 5.41 6.47
N VAL A 91 9.12 4.34 6.62
CA VAL A 91 9.59 3.49 5.51
C VAL A 91 8.94 2.12 5.59
N TYR A 92 8.72 1.48 4.46
CA TYR A 92 8.07 0.18 4.42
C TYR A 92 8.76 -0.77 3.45
N LYS A 93 8.60 -2.08 3.71
CA LYS A 93 9.11 -3.15 2.86
C LYS A 93 8.10 -4.30 2.82
N PHE A 94 7.79 -4.77 1.61
CA PHE A 94 7.04 -6.01 1.42
C PHE A 94 7.98 -7.20 1.35
N ILE A 95 7.64 -8.26 2.07
CA ILE A 95 8.40 -9.52 2.14
C ILE A 95 7.42 -10.63 1.85
N ASP A 96 7.73 -11.50 0.88
CA ASP A 96 6.97 -12.74 0.67
C ASP A 96 7.60 -13.87 1.47
N PRO A 97 6.96 -14.34 2.56
CA PRO A 97 7.44 -15.47 3.34
C PRO A 97 7.45 -16.78 2.57
N SER A 98 6.60 -16.90 1.53
CA SER A 98 6.51 -18.11 0.70
C SER A 98 7.66 -18.22 -0.31
N SER A 99 8.43 -17.17 -0.53
CA SER A 99 9.49 -17.14 -1.54
C SER A 99 10.70 -18.01 -1.17
N ASN A 100 11.05 -18.07 0.12
CA ASN A 100 12.16 -18.88 0.62
C ASN A 100 12.07 -19.13 2.14
N LYS A 101 12.82 -20.13 2.62
CA LYS A 101 12.83 -20.53 4.04
C LYS A 101 13.32 -19.45 5.00
N SER A 102 14.19 -18.55 4.55
CA SER A 102 14.71 -17.45 5.38
C SER A 102 13.62 -16.44 5.68
N ASN A 103 12.86 -16.03 4.66
CA ASN A 103 11.74 -15.10 4.79
C ASN A 103 10.61 -15.71 5.63
N GLU A 104 10.37 -17.01 5.45
CA GLU A 104 9.38 -17.74 6.27
C GLU A 104 9.79 -17.76 7.74
N ALA A 105 11.05 -18.10 8.03
CA ALA A 105 11.56 -18.11 9.40
C ALA A 105 11.53 -16.69 10.02
N GLU A 106 11.89 -15.66 9.26
CA GLU A 106 11.80 -14.27 9.71
C GLU A 106 10.36 -13.88 10.06
N ALA A 107 9.38 -14.22 9.21
CA ALA A 107 7.97 -13.95 9.47
C ALA A 107 7.49 -14.61 10.77
N ILE A 108 7.76 -15.91 10.95
CA ILE A 108 7.37 -16.68 12.13
C ILE A 108 8.05 -16.11 13.39
N GLN A 109 9.33 -15.80 13.34
CA GLN A 109 10.07 -15.20 14.46
C GLN A 109 9.50 -13.82 14.84
N ASN A 110 8.94 -13.11 13.89
CA ASN A 110 8.26 -11.84 14.08
C ASN A 110 6.79 -11.98 14.52
N GLY A 111 6.32 -13.19 14.77
CA GLY A 111 4.96 -13.46 15.25
C GLY A 111 3.91 -13.52 14.13
N ILE A 112 4.33 -13.52 12.85
CA ILE A 112 3.44 -13.69 11.71
C ILE A 112 3.29 -15.18 11.41
N SER A 113 2.16 -15.74 11.81
CA SER A 113 1.83 -17.15 11.56
C SER A 113 1.09 -17.31 10.23
N PRO A 114 1.30 -18.44 9.53
CA PRO A 114 0.55 -18.72 8.32
C PRO A 114 -0.93 -18.99 8.60
N VAL A 115 -1.78 -18.57 7.69
CA VAL A 115 -3.20 -18.89 7.65
C VAL A 115 -3.49 -19.78 6.44
N MET A 116 -4.46 -20.68 6.58
CA MET A 116 -4.91 -21.51 5.47
C MET A 116 -6.09 -20.83 4.78
N ILE A 117 -5.93 -20.55 3.49
CA ILE A 117 -6.97 -19.98 2.66
C ILE A 117 -7.47 -21.01 1.63
N ASN A 118 -8.76 -21.00 1.37
CA ASN A 118 -9.38 -21.87 0.38
C ASN A 118 -9.37 -21.17 -0.99
N ILE A 119 -8.71 -21.78 -1.97
CA ILE A 119 -8.68 -21.29 -3.35
C ILE A 119 -9.56 -22.19 -4.19
N ARG A 120 -10.46 -21.60 -4.96
CA ARG A 120 -11.26 -22.32 -5.94
C ARG A 120 -10.58 -22.23 -7.31
N GLU A 121 -9.99 -23.33 -7.74
CA GLU A 121 -9.44 -23.47 -9.10
C GLU A 121 -10.33 -24.43 -9.90
N LYS A 122 -10.99 -23.90 -10.93
CA LYS A 122 -11.97 -24.63 -11.73
C LYS A 122 -13.03 -25.26 -10.82
N ASP A 123 -13.11 -26.59 -10.71
CA ASP A 123 -14.08 -27.31 -9.85
C ASP A 123 -13.45 -27.90 -8.58
N GLN A 124 -12.23 -27.50 -8.23
CA GLN A 124 -11.53 -28.02 -7.06
C GLN A 124 -11.28 -26.92 -6.05
N VAL A 125 -11.49 -27.23 -4.76
CA VAL A 125 -11.08 -26.37 -3.65
C VAL A 125 -9.73 -26.86 -3.16
N LYS A 126 -8.72 -26.01 -3.30
CA LYS A 126 -7.38 -26.22 -2.75
C LYS A 126 -7.18 -25.36 -1.52
N GLN A 127 -6.49 -25.88 -0.53
CA GLN A 127 -6.00 -25.10 0.59
C GLN A 127 -4.59 -24.62 0.29
N GLN A 128 -4.38 -23.32 0.45
CA GLN A 128 -3.08 -22.68 0.29
C GLN A 128 -2.68 -21.99 1.59
N LYS A 129 -1.43 -22.17 1.96
CA LYS A 129 -0.78 -21.46 3.07
C LYS A 129 -0.48 -20.02 2.64
N ALA A 130 -0.87 -19.05 3.45
CA ALA A 130 -0.68 -17.64 3.18
C ALA A 130 -0.19 -16.90 4.42
N TYR A 131 0.56 -15.83 4.23
CA TYR A 131 0.99 -14.90 5.27
C TYR A 131 0.42 -13.53 4.97
N LEU A 132 -0.17 -12.89 5.97
CA LEU A 132 -0.91 -11.63 5.86
C LEU A 132 -0.73 -10.85 7.16
N GLY A 133 0.42 -10.24 7.37
CA GLY A 133 0.68 -9.53 8.61
C GLY A 133 1.65 -8.38 8.47
N LEU A 134 1.70 -7.53 9.49
CA LEU A 134 2.57 -6.37 9.55
C LEU A 134 3.40 -6.39 10.82
N VAL A 135 4.62 -5.91 10.72
CA VAL A 135 5.49 -5.62 11.87
C VAL A 135 5.91 -4.16 11.77
N ILE A 136 5.69 -3.44 12.84
CA ILE A 136 6.00 -2.01 12.97
C ILE A 136 7.13 -1.88 13.97
N GLU A 137 8.23 -1.28 13.56
CA GLU A 137 9.43 -1.08 14.39
C GLU A 137 9.72 0.42 14.51
N MET A 138 9.91 0.90 15.72
CA MET A 138 10.30 2.28 16.02
C MET A 138 11.26 2.27 17.21
N LEU A 139 12.50 2.67 17.02
CA LEU A 139 13.57 2.54 18.01
C LEU A 139 13.69 1.09 18.52
N ASP A 140 13.59 0.88 19.83
CA ASP A 140 13.61 -0.44 20.46
C ASP A 140 12.21 -1.07 20.64
N GLN A 141 11.16 -0.40 20.14
CA GLN A 141 9.79 -0.87 20.22
C GLN A 141 9.40 -1.60 18.93
N LYS A 142 8.68 -2.69 19.10
CA LYS A 142 8.19 -3.51 18.01
C LYS A 142 6.78 -3.96 18.30
N GLU A 143 5.89 -3.69 17.34
CA GLU A 143 4.51 -4.13 17.38
C GLU A 143 4.20 -5.02 16.19
N THR A 144 3.40 -6.06 16.41
CA THR A 144 3.05 -7.04 15.40
C THR A 144 1.55 -7.10 15.21
N ILE A 145 1.11 -6.95 13.97
CA ILE A 145 -0.26 -7.24 13.53
C ILE A 145 -0.22 -8.59 12.83
N PRO A 146 -0.56 -9.70 13.53
CA PRO A 146 -0.29 -11.06 13.06
C PRO A 146 -1.16 -11.50 11.89
N PHE A 147 -2.28 -10.82 11.68
CA PHE A 147 -3.21 -11.10 10.58
C PHE A 147 -3.94 -9.84 10.14
N VAL A 148 -3.83 -9.53 8.86
CA VAL A 148 -4.60 -8.47 8.20
C VAL A 148 -5.78 -9.11 7.49
N LYS A 149 -6.98 -8.90 8.02
CA LYS A 149 -8.21 -9.45 7.45
C LYS A 149 -8.56 -8.70 6.17
N PRO A 150 -8.83 -9.39 5.06
CA PRO A 150 -9.41 -8.78 3.87
C PRO A 150 -10.77 -8.13 4.19
N GLY A 151 -11.00 -6.93 3.67
CA GLY A 151 -12.26 -6.20 3.83
C GLY A 151 -13.39 -6.76 2.98
#